data_8ecc150a6884bc80561c19a30e4fcea5
#
_entry.id   8ecc150a6884bc80561c19a30e4fcea5
#
_cell.length_a   1.000
_cell.length_b   1.000
_cell.length_c   1.000
_cell.angle_alpha   90.00
_cell.angle_beta   90.00
_cell.angle_gamma   90.00
#
_symmetry.space_group_name_H-M   'P 1'
#
loop_
_entity.id
_entity.type
_entity.pdbx_description
1 polymer ?
#
loop_
_entity_poly.entity_id
_entity_poly.type
_entity_poly.pdbx_seq_one_letter_code
_entity_poly.pdbx_strand_id
1 'polypeptide(L)' 'MSNIDTKCVNAIRVLAADAIQKAKSGHPGLPLGSAPMAYELWANHMNHNAKDPKWANRDRFILSGGHGS' A
#
# COMPACT_ATOMS: atom_id res chain seq x y z
N MET A 1 10.33 4.73 -13.39
CA MET A 1 9.36 3.63 -13.22
C MET A 1 8.89 3.13 -14.56
N SER A 2 8.69 1.82 -14.69
CA SER A 2 8.13 1.23 -15.90
C SER A 2 6.63 1.54 -16.01
N ASN A 3 6.04 1.27 -17.17
CA ASN A 3 4.59 1.42 -17.35
C ASN A 3 3.79 0.56 -16.38
N ILE A 4 4.23 -0.67 -16.13
CA ILE A 4 3.52 -1.55 -15.21
C ILE A 4 3.60 -1.03 -13.77
N ASP A 5 4.76 -0.50 -13.37
CA ASP A 5 4.93 0.09 -12.05
C ASP A 5 4.00 1.29 -11.87
N THR A 6 3.94 2.16 -12.86
CA THR A 6 3.04 3.32 -12.82
C THR A 6 1.58 2.89 -12.71
N LYS A 7 1.18 1.86 -13.47
CA LYS A 7 -0.19 1.33 -13.37
C LYS A 7 -0.49 0.78 -11.99
N CYS A 8 0.46 0.07 -11.38
CA CYS A 8 0.29 -0.49 -10.03
C CYS A 8 0.16 0.63 -9.00
N VAL A 9 1.01 1.65 -9.06
CA VAL A 9 0.94 2.79 -8.16
C VAL A 9 -0.41 3.51 -8.31
N ASN A 10 -0.85 3.74 -9.53
CA ASN A 10 -2.13 4.39 -9.77
C ASN A 10 -3.30 3.54 -9.30
N ALA A 11 -3.22 2.23 -9.42
CA ALA A 11 -4.24 1.32 -8.90
C ALA A 11 -4.35 1.46 -7.37
N ILE A 12 -3.22 1.53 -6.66
CA ILE A 12 -3.22 1.73 -5.21
C ILE A 12 -3.90 3.06 -4.87
N ARG A 13 -3.55 4.14 -5.58
CA ARG A 13 -4.12 5.46 -5.36
C ARG A 13 -5.63 5.48 -5.58
N VAL A 14 -6.10 4.91 -6.68
CA VAL A 14 -7.52 4.90 -7.02
C VAL A 14 -8.30 4.06 -6.03
N LEU A 15 -7.80 2.87 -5.67
CA LEU A 15 -8.47 2.02 -4.70
C LEU A 15 -8.55 2.68 -3.32
N ALA A 16 -7.48 3.38 -2.90
CA ALA A 16 -7.49 4.11 -1.64
C ALA A 16 -8.53 5.25 -1.68
N ALA A 17 -8.57 6.02 -2.76
CA ALA A 17 -9.53 7.10 -2.91
C ALA A 17 -10.97 6.57 -2.90
N ASP A 18 -11.22 5.46 -3.60
CA ASP A 18 -12.54 4.83 -3.62
C ASP A 18 -12.95 4.34 -2.22
N ALA A 19 -12.02 3.75 -1.48
CA ALA A 19 -12.28 3.26 -0.12
C ALA A 19 -12.63 4.42 0.81
N ILE A 20 -11.91 5.52 0.73
CA ILE A 20 -12.16 6.71 1.53
C ILE A 20 -13.51 7.31 1.18
N GLN A 21 -13.83 7.41 -0.10
CA GLN A 21 -15.11 7.94 -0.57
C GLN A 21 -16.26 7.06 -0.11
N LYS A 22 -16.14 5.76 -0.21
CA LYS A 22 -17.16 4.80 0.21
C LYS A 22 -17.40 4.85 1.71
N ALA A 23 -16.32 4.95 2.48
CA ALA A 23 -16.39 5.06 3.94
C ALA A 23 -16.82 6.45 4.41
N LYS A 24 -16.70 7.45 3.55
CA LYS A 24 -16.95 8.87 3.85
C LYS A 24 -16.06 9.37 4.97
N SER A 25 -14.90 8.76 5.14
CA SER A 25 -13.91 9.17 6.14
C SER A 25 -12.54 8.61 5.75
N GLY A 26 -11.49 9.28 6.21
CA GLY A 26 -10.13 8.87 5.97
C GLY A 26 -9.29 10.02 5.41
N HIS A 27 -7.99 9.94 5.63
CA HIS A 27 -7.05 10.96 5.16
C HIS A 27 -6.48 10.53 3.79
N PRO A 28 -6.77 11.25 2.70
CA PRO A 28 -6.29 10.84 1.38
C PRO A 28 -4.81 11.13 1.14
N GLY A 29 -4.21 12.06 1.89
CA GLY A 29 -2.83 12.49 1.65
C GLY A 29 -1.81 11.37 1.77
N LEU A 30 -1.91 10.55 2.80
CA LEU A 30 -0.96 9.46 3.02
C LEU A 30 -1.02 8.42 1.91
N PRO A 31 -2.16 7.78 1.60
CA PRO A 31 -2.16 6.76 0.57
C PRO A 31 -1.83 7.31 -0.82
N LEU A 32 -2.24 8.54 -1.13
CA LEU A 32 -1.92 9.12 -2.43
C LEU A 32 -0.45 9.49 -2.54
N GLY A 33 0.13 10.07 -1.49
CA GLY A 33 1.53 10.47 -1.49
C GLY A 33 2.50 9.31 -1.31
N SER A 34 2.13 8.29 -0.54
CA SER A 34 3.00 7.17 -0.20
C SER A 34 2.85 5.97 -1.13
N ALA A 35 1.93 6.00 -2.10
CA ALA A 35 1.70 4.85 -2.97
C ALA A 35 2.95 4.36 -3.70
N PRO A 36 3.81 5.23 -4.28
CA PRO A 36 5.03 4.74 -4.93
C PRO A 36 5.97 4.05 -3.96
N MET A 37 6.14 4.58 -2.75
CA MET A 37 7.01 4.00 -1.73
C MET A 37 6.47 2.66 -1.26
N ALA A 38 5.18 2.56 -0.98
CA ALA A 38 4.56 1.32 -0.54
C ALA A 38 4.64 0.24 -1.61
N TYR A 39 4.37 0.59 -2.86
CA TYR A 39 4.49 -0.34 -3.98
C TYR A 39 5.91 -0.88 -4.09
N GLU A 40 6.91 0.00 -4.08
CA GLU A 40 8.31 -0.41 -4.17
C GLU A 40 8.69 -1.35 -3.04
N LEU A 41 8.28 -1.03 -1.81
CA LEU A 41 8.59 -1.84 -0.64
C LEU A 41 7.99 -3.24 -0.77
N TRP A 42 6.69 -3.35 -1.05
CA TRP A 42 5.99 -4.63 -1.09
C TRP A 42 6.33 -5.47 -2.31
N ALA A 43 6.52 -4.84 -3.46
CA ALA A 43 6.77 -5.56 -4.71
C ALA A 43 8.22 -6.02 -4.83
N ASN A 44 9.19 -5.23 -4.34
CA ASN A 44 10.60 -5.45 -4.68
C ASN A 44 11.52 -5.68 -3.48
N HIS A 45 11.11 -5.33 -2.26
CA HIS A 45 12.01 -5.37 -1.11
C HIS A 45 11.55 -6.28 0.02
N MET A 46 10.25 -6.32 0.31
CA MET A 46 9.76 -7.12 1.43
C MET A 46 9.57 -8.58 1.05
N ASN A 47 10.04 -9.46 1.94
CA ASN A 47 9.70 -10.89 1.89
C ASN A 47 8.32 -11.07 2.53
N HIS A 48 7.35 -11.45 1.73
CA HIS A 48 5.99 -11.69 2.20
C HIS A 48 5.31 -12.73 1.33
N ASN A 49 4.23 -13.30 1.86
CA ASN A 49 3.40 -14.23 1.11
C ASN A 49 1.94 -13.93 1.43
N ALA A 50 1.23 -13.38 0.47
CA ALA A 50 -0.17 -13.00 0.65
C ALA A 50 -1.07 -14.21 0.94
N LYS A 51 -0.69 -15.40 0.47
CA LYS A 51 -1.42 -16.64 0.72
C LYS A 51 -1.10 -17.26 2.09
N ASP A 52 0.00 -16.84 2.71
CA ASP A 52 0.41 -17.27 4.06
C ASP A 52 0.93 -16.05 4.82
N PRO A 53 0.03 -15.20 5.31
CA PRO A 53 0.44 -13.93 5.92
C PRO A 53 1.21 -14.08 7.22
N LYS A 54 1.24 -15.29 7.80
CA LYS A 54 2.00 -15.58 9.03
C LYS A 54 3.27 -16.37 8.77
N TRP A 55 3.72 -16.44 7.52
CA TRP A 55 4.94 -17.13 7.14
C TRP A 55 6.13 -16.66 7.97
N ALA A 56 6.91 -17.63 8.51
CA ALA A 56 7.96 -17.34 9.50
C ALA A 56 9.07 -16.46 8.95
N ASN A 57 9.43 -16.62 7.67
CA ASN A 57 10.50 -15.84 7.03
C ASN A 57 10.04 -14.49 6.47
N ARG A 58 8.79 -14.10 6.74
CA ARG A 58 8.27 -12.83 6.25
C ARG A 58 8.95 -11.66 6.91
N ASP A 59 9.10 -10.59 6.15
CA ASP A 59 9.41 -9.29 6.72
C ASP A 59 8.15 -8.73 7.38
N ARG A 60 8.33 -7.97 8.44
CA ARG A 60 7.22 -7.44 9.22
C ARG A 60 7.08 -5.96 8.98
N PHE A 61 5.89 -5.57 8.57
CA PHE A 61 5.56 -4.18 8.35
C PHE A 61 4.74 -3.67 9.55
N ILE A 62 5.20 -2.58 10.14
CA ILE A 62 4.51 -1.98 11.29
C ILE A 62 4.23 -0.52 10.95
N LEU A 63 2.97 -0.15 10.97
CA LEU A 63 2.55 1.22 10.76
C LEU A 63 2.49 1.94 12.09
N SER A 64 3.42 2.87 12.33
CA SER A 64 3.59 3.51 13.64
C SER A 64 2.48 4.48 13.98
N GLY A 65 1.87 5.10 12.99
CA GLY A 65 0.76 6.02 13.20
C GLY A 65 -0.54 5.46 12.64
N GLY A 66 -1.64 5.65 13.35
CA GLY A 66 -2.95 5.22 12.89
C GLY A 66 -3.60 6.16 11.89
N HIS A 67 -3.11 7.40 11.80
CA HIS A 67 -3.64 8.41 10.89
C HIS A 67 -3.36 7.99 9.43
N GLY A 68 -4.40 7.84 8.66
CA GLY A 68 -4.28 7.40 7.28
C GLY A 68 -4.14 5.90 7.08
N SER A 69 -4.17 5.13 8.17
CA SER A 69 -4.12 3.68 8.04
C SER A 69 -5.45 3.14 7.53
#